data_f71dd664c59e0cef0f867119fc5326c8
#
_entry.id   f71dd664c59e0cef0f867119fc5326c8
#
_cell.length_a   1.000
_cell.length_b   1.000
_cell.length_c   1.000
_cell.angle_alpha   90.00
_cell.angle_beta   90.00
_cell.angle_gamma   90.00
#
_symmetry.space_group_name_H-M   'P 1'
#
loop_
_entity.id
_entity.type
_entity.pdbx_description
1 polymer ?
#
loop_
_entity_poly.entity_id
_entity_poly.type
_entity_poly.pdbx_seq_one_letter_code
_entity_poly.pdbx_strand_id
1 'polypeptide(L)'
;MSKLIEMIRQHEGVVKHAYEDSRGYLTIGVGRLIDKKLGGGLSDDEIDYLLANDIKRCQAEAETYEWFAGLNEPRQAVVISLLFNLGKPRYDGFKASQAAIAAGDYATAAEEMLDSKWAAQVGKRADEMAAMMFSGEWH
;
A
#
# COMPACT_ATOMS: atom_id res chain seq x y z
N MET A 1 20.59 -27.03 -4.72
CA MET A 1 19.34 -26.24 -4.66
C MET A 1 19.18 -25.31 -5.84
N SER A 2 20.26 -24.61 -6.26
CA SER A 2 20.16 -23.67 -7.40
C SER A 2 19.71 -24.34 -8.71
N LYS A 3 20.25 -25.52 -9.03
CA LYS A 3 19.83 -26.27 -10.22
C LYS A 3 18.38 -26.75 -10.17
N LEU A 4 17.90 -27.12 -8.98
CA LEU A 4 16.50 -27.47 -8.77
C LEU A 4 15.60 -26.26 -9.00
N ILE A 5 15.98 -25.11 -8.46
CA ILE A 5 15.25 -23.88 -8.65
C ILE A 5 15.16 -23.51 -10.12
N GLU A 6 16.28 -23.55 -10.84
CA GLU A 6 16.32 -23.27 -12.28
C GLU A 6 15.41 -24.21 -13.06
N MET A 7 15.46 -25.50 -12.74
CA MET A 7 14.62 -26.51 -13.40
C MET A 7 13.13 -26.23 -13.18
N ILE A 8 12.74 -25.95 -11.94
CA ILE A 8 11.33 -25.70 -11.63
C ILE A 8 10.86 -24.40 -12.29
N ARG A 9 11.68 -23.35 -12.25
CA ARG A 9 11.35 -22.09 -12.94
C ARG A 9 11.15 -22.30 -14.44
N GLN A 10 11.96 -23.14 -15.05
CA GLN A 10 11.85 -23.48 -16.47
C GLN A 10 10.58 -24.28 -16.77
N HIS A 11 10.25 -25.25 -15.92
CA HIS A 11 9.08 -26.11 -16.11
C HIS A 11 7.76 -25.38 -15.86
N GLU A 12 7.70 -24.58 -14.78
CA GLU A 12 6.48 -23.89 -14.36
C GLU A 12 6.31 -22.51 -15.01
N GLY A 13 7.41 -21.90 -15.44
CA GLY A 13 7.44 -20.52 -15.89
C GLY A 13 7.46 -19.55 -14.72
N VAL A 14 7.74 -18.29 -15.01
CA VAL A 14 7.79 -17.21 -14.03
C VAL A 14 6.80 -16.12 -14.45
N VAL A 15 5.68 -16.00 -13.76
CA VAL A 15 4.61 -15.09 -14.11
C VAL A 15 4.37 -14.14 -12.94
N LYS A 16 4.51 -12.84 -13.19
CA LYS A 16 4.39 -11.80 -12.15
C LYS A 16 2.96 -11.48 -11.75
N HIS A 17 2.00 -11.88 -12.56
CA HIS A 17 0.58 -11.61 -12.36
C HIS A 17 -0.19 -12.90 -12.14
N ALA A 18 -1.35 -12.80 -11.53
CA ALA A 18 -2.25 -13.93 -11.43
C ALA A 18 -2.70 -14.38 -12.83
N TYR A 19 -2.74 -15.70 -13.02
CA TYR A 19 -3.22 -16.30 -14.27
C TYR A 19 -3.96 -17.59 -13.93
N GLU A 20 -4.75 -18.07 -14.87
CA GLU A 20 -5.39 -19.38 -14.74
C GLU A 20 -4.45 -20.45 -15.30
N ASP A 21 -4.26 -21.54 -14.54
CA ASP A 21 -3.50 -22.68 -15.01
C ASP A 21 -4.31 -23.49 -16.04
N SER A 22 -3.75 -24.62 -16.53
CA SER A 22 -4.42 -25.46 -17.52
C SER A 22 -5.76 -26.04 -17.05
N ARG A 23 -6.02 -26.01 -15.73
CA ARG A 23 -7.25 -26.50 -15.11
C ARG A 23 -8.19 -25.37 -14.69
N GLY A 24 -7.84 -24.11 -14.99
CA GLY A 24 -8.66 -22.95 -14.67
C GLY A 24 -8.50 -22.42 -13.27
N TYR A 25 -7.45 -22.81 -12.54
CA TYR A 25 -7.20 -22.33 -11.17
C TYR A 25 -6.23 -21.15 -11.15
N LEU A 26 -6.54 -20.14 -10.35
CA LEU A 26 -5.69 -18.97 -10.20
C LEU A 26 -4.33 -19.35 -9.61
N THR A 27 -3.29 -18.88 -10.28
CA THR A 27 -1.88 -19.23 -10.01
C THR A 27 -1.04 -17.97 -10.19
N ILE A 28 0.11 -17.90 -9.57
CA ILE A 28 1.04 -16.76 -9.69
C ILE A 28 2.48 -17.20 -9.45
N GLY A 29 3.43 -16.46 -10.01
CA GLY A 29 4.85 -16.71 -9.76
C GLY A 29 5.33 -17.95 -10.47
N VAL A 30 5.94 -18.87 -9.74
CA VAL A 30 6.44 -20.14 -10.24
C VAL A 30 5.47 -21.23 -9.80
N GLY A 31 4.32 -21.29 -10.48
CA GLY A 31 3.30 -22.31 -10.23
C GLY A 31 2.64 -22.26 -8.86
N ARG A 32 2.67 -21.11 -8.17
CA ARG A 32 2.04 -20.99 -6.85
C ARG A 32 0.52 -20.89 -7.00
N LEU A 33 -0.20 -21.90 -6.53
CA LEU A 33 -1.66 -21.89 -6.50
C LEU A 33 -2.14 -20.86 -5.47
N ILE A 34 -3.02 -19.96 -5.90
CA ILE A 34 -3.66 -18.97 -5.01
C ILE A 34 -5.17 -19.13 -4.96
N ASP A 35 -5.72 -20.04 -5.74
CA ASP A 35 -7.15 -20.29 -5.78
C ASP A 35 -7.63 -20.89 -4.46
N LYS A 36 -8.60 -20.24 -3.84
CA LYS A 36 -9.17 -20.65 -2.56
C LYS A 36 -9.77 -22.06 -2.60
N LYS A 37 -10.33 -22.45 -3.74
CA LYS A 37 -11.02 -23.74 -3.90
C LYS A 37 -10.13 -24.95 -3.66
N LEU A 38 -8.84 -24.83 -3.96
CA LEU A 38 -7.87 -25.90 -3.74
C LEU A 38 -6.94 -25.62 -2.55
N GLY A 39 -7.32 -24.72 -1.66
CA GLY A 39 -6.52 -24.38 -0.50
C GLY A 39 -5.27 -23.57 -0.83
N GLY A 40 -5.27 -22.89 -1.98
CA GLY A 40 -4.18 -22.00 -2.36
C GLY A 40 -4.13 -20.76 -1.49
N GLY A 41 -3.03 -20.02 -1.61
CA GLY A 41 -2.84 -18.77 -0.88
C GLY A 41 -1.40 -18.55 -0.45
N LEU A 42 -1.22 -17.68 0.52
CA LEU A 42 0.07 -17.28 1.05
C LEU A 42 0.23 -17.72 2.50
N SER A 43 1.47 -18.03 2.89
CA SER A 43 1.82 -18.23 4.30
C SER A 43 2.00 -16.88 5.00
N ASP A 44 2.06 -16.90 6.33
CA ASP A 44 2.22 -15.68 7.12
C ASP A 44 3.52 -14.94 6.79
N ASP A 45 4.62 -15.65 6.62
CA ASP A 45 5.90 -15.05 6.25
C ASP A 45 5.90 -14.46 4.84
N GLU A 46 5.17 -15.07 3.92
CA GLU A 46 4.98 -14.52 2.57
C GLU A 46 4.15 -13.24 2.61
N ILE A 47 3.10 -13.20 3.43
CA ILE A 47 2.29 -12.00 3.64
C ILE A 47 3.16 -10.87 4.20
N ASP A 48 3.97 -11.17 5.22
CA ASP A 48 4.86 -10.19 5.84
C ASP A 48 5.89 -9.64 4.83
N TYR A 49 6.44 -10.51 4.00
CA TYR A 49 7.40 -10.12 2.97
C TYR A 49 6.78 -9.18 1.93
N LEU A 50 5.58 -9.52 1.44
CA LEU A 50 4.85 -8.68 0.50
C LEU A 50 4.51 -7.33 1.11
N LEU A 51 4.03 -7.33 2.35
CA LEU A 51 3.69 -6.10 3.07
C LEU A 51 4.92 -5.20 3.23
N ALA A 52 6.06 -5.76 3.65
CA ALA A 52 7.29 -5.00 3.80
C ALA A 52 7.73 -4.37 2.47
N ASN A 53 7.64 -5.11 1.37
CA ASN A 53 7.96 -4.58 0.05
C ASN A 53 6.99 -3.48 -0.39
N ASP A 54 5.71 -3.64 -0.12
CA ASP A 54 4.69 -2.65 -0.46
C ASP A 54 4.89 -1.35 0.35
N ILE A 55 5.24 -1.47 1.63
CA ILE A 55 5.56 -0.31 2.48
C ILE A 55 6.79 0.42 1.94
N LYS A 56 7.85 -0.31 1.56
CA LYS A 56 9.05 0.30 0.96
C LYS A 56 8.72 1.09 -0.29
N ARG A 57 7.87 0.54 -1.16
CA ARG A 57 7.43 1.24 -2.37
C ARG A 57 6.69 2.52 -2.00
N CYS A 58 5.73 2.45 -1.09
CA CYS A 58 4.95 3.61 -0.66
C CYS A 58 5.84 4.66 0.02
N GLN A 59 6.81 4.23 0.81
CA GLN A 59 7.77 5.14 1.44
C GLN A 59 8.62 5.87 0.39
N ALA A 60 9.10 5.17 -0.62
CA ALA A 60 9.84 5.79 -1.72
C ALA A 60 8.99 6.81 -2.47
N GLU A 61 7.71 6.51 -2.70
CA GLU A 61 6.75 7.44 -3.29
C GLU A 61 6.53 8.67 -2.41
N ALA A 62 6.38 8.46 -1.09
CA ALA A 62 6.22 9.56 -0.13
C ALA A 62 7.43 10.50 -0.11
N GLU A 63 8.62 9.95 -0.23
CA GLU A 63 9.88 10.71 -0.23
C GLU A 63 10.02 11.62 -1.46
N THR A 64 9.23 11.43 -2.50
CA THR A 64 9.20 12.34 -3.65
C THR A 64 8.55 13.69 -3.33
N TYR A 65 7.77 13.78 -2.24
CA TYR A 65 7.17 15.02 -1.80
C TYR A 65 8.17 15.81 -0.94
N GLU A 66 8.44 17.06 -1.30
CA GLU A 66 9.43 17.89 -0.61
C GLU A 66 9.09 18.10 0.87
N TRP A 67 7.81 18.15 1.21
CA TRP A 67 7.32 18.38 2.58
C TRP A 67 7.36 17.11 3.46
N PHE A 68 7.61 15.94 2.89
CA PHE A 68 7.49 14.67 3.63
C PHE A 68 8.54 14.52 4.73
N ALA A 69 9.80 14.81 4.43
CA ALA A 69 10.92 14.64 5.37
C ALA A 69 10.77 15.49 6.64
N GLY A 70 10.08 16.62 6.53
CA GLY A 70 9.84 17.51 7.68
C GLY A 70 8.72 17.07 8.61
N LEU A 71 7.96 16.03 8.23
CA LEU A 71 6.88 15.50 9.07
C LEU A 71 7.45 14.62 10.18
N ASN A 72 6.78 14.60 11.32
CA ASN A 72 7.09 13.63 12.37
C ASN A 72 6.61 12.22 11.97
N GLU A 73 6.99 11.22 12.74
CA GLU A 73 6.71 9.82 12.40
C GLU A 73 5.21 9.50 12.22
N PRO A 74 4.30 9.90 13.14
CA PRO A 74 2.88 9.62 12.94
C PRO A 74 2.30 10.24 11.68
N ARG A 75 2.68 11.48 11.34
CA ARG A 75 2.22 12.14 10.11
C ARG A 75 2.80 11.49 8.87
N GLN A 76 4.07 11.07 8.91
CA GLN A 76 4.66 10.28 7.82
C GLN A 76 3.89 8.98 7.61
N ALA A 77 3.50 8.32 8.69
CA ALA A 77 2.72 7.08 8.63
C ALA A 77 1.36 7.29 7.96
N VAL A 78 0.71 8.42 8.22
CA VAL A 78 -0.56 8.77 7.54
C VAL A 78 -0.37 8.87 6.03
N VAL A 79 0.67 9.57 5.59
CA VAL A 79 0.95 9.73 4.15
C VAL A 79 1.26 8.38 3.50
N ILE A 80 2.10 7.57 4.13
CA ILE A 80 2.43 6.24 3.63
C ILE A 80 1.17 5.37 3.54
N SER A 81 0.31 5.41 4.56
CA SER A 81 -0.95 4.66 4.58
C SER A 81 -1.90 5.09 3.46
N LEU A 82 -1.98 6.38 3.17
CA LEU A 82 -2.79 6.90 2.06
C LEU A 82 -2.25 6.42 0.70
N LEU A 83 -0.94 6.47 0.52
CA LEU A 83 -0.31 5.94 -0.69
C LEU A 83 -0.54 4.44 -0.83
N PHE A 84 -0.46 3.69 0.26
CA PHE A 84 -0.71 2.26 0.28
C PHE A 84 -2.16 1.94 -0.13
N ASN A 85 -3.11 2.67 0.41
CA ASN A 85 -4.54 2.43 0.17
C ASN A 85 -5.02 2.95 -1.19
N LEU A 86 -4.59 4.15 -1.58
CA LEU A 86 -5.07 4.83 -2.79
C LEU A 86 -4.19 4.60 -4.01
N GLY A 87 -2.90 4.43 -3.81
CA GLY A 87 -1.90 4.56 -4.87
C GLY A 87 -1.56 6.03 -5.14
N LYS A 88 -0.35 6.26 -5.66
CA LYS A 88 0.17 7.62 -5.88
C LYS A 88 -0.72 8.47 -6.79
N PRO A 89 -1.22 7.97 -7.95
CA PRO A 89 -2.05 8.80 -8.82
C PRO A 89 -3.29 9.36 -8.13
N ARG A 90 -3.96 8.56 -7.30
CA ARG A 90 -5.16 9.00 -6.57
C ARG A 90 -4.81 9.92 -5.42
N TYR A 91 -3.73 9.61 -4.67
CA TYR A 91 -3.28 10.50 -3.61
C TYR A 91 -2.82 11.85 -4.15
N ASP A 92 -2.21 11.91 -5.31
CA ASP A 92 -1.82 13.18 -5.96
C ASP A 92 -3.03 14.07 -6.26
N GLY A 93 -4.22 13.50 -6.31
CA GLY A 93 -5.47 14.25 -6.41
C GLY A 93 -5.86 14.99 -5.13
N PHE A 94 -5.24 14.66 -3.99
CA PHE A 94 -5.48 15.33 -2.70
C PHE A 94 -4.70 16.66 -2.62
N LYS A 95 -4.88 17.52 -3.61
CA LYS A 95 -4.06 18.74 -3.78
C LYS A 95 -4.19 19.73 -2.62
N ALA A 96 -5.41 19.95 -2.13
CA ALA A 96 -5.65 20.87 -1.05
C ALA A 96 -5.04 20.37 0.27
N SER A 97 -5.17 19.07 0.56
CA SER A 97 -4.57 18.47 1.75
C SER A 97 -3.04 18.54 1.69
N GLN A 98 -2.45 18.21 0.54
CA GLN A 98 -0.99 18.25 0.38
C GLN A 98 -0.46 19.67 0.48
N ALA A 99 -1.14 20.65 -0.09
CA ALA A 99 -0.76 22.06 0.02
C ALA A 99 -0.79 22.53 1.49
N ALA A 100 -1.79 22.10 2.24
CA ALA A 100 -1.89 22.40 3.67
C ALA A 100 -0.74 21.77 4.47
N ILE A 101 -0.38 20.52 4.16
CA ILE A 101 0.77 19.85 4.78
C ILE A 101 2.05 20.66 4.50
N ALA A 102 2.26 21.04 3.26
CA ALA A 102 3.44 21.81 2.85
C ALA A 102 3.53 23.17 3.60
N ALA A 103 2.39 23.76 3.92
CA ALA A 103 2.31 25.00 4.68
C ALA A 103 2.41 24.80 6.20
N GLY A 104 2.45 23.56 6.67
CA GLY A 104 2.42 23.26 8.10
C GLY A 104 1.05 23.43 8.76
N ASP A 105 0.00 23.56 7.95
CA ASP A 105 -1.39 23.69 8.42
C ASP A 105 -2.05 22.32 8.49
N TYR A 106 -1.76 21.60 9.56
CA TYR A 106 -2.23 20.22 9.72
C TYR A 106 -3.72 20.13 10.03
N ALA A 107 -4.31 21.19 10.58
CA ALA A 107 -5.77 21.24 10.79
C ALA A 107 -6.50 21.24 9.45
N THR A 108 -6.09 22.09 8.51
CA THR A 108 -6.68 22.13 7.16
C THR A 108 -6.37 20.85 6.40
N ALA A 109 -5.15 20.30 6.54
CA ALA A 109 -4.78 19.04 5.91
C ALA A 109 -5.73 17.92 6.32
N ALA A 110 -6.04 17.82 7.62
CA ALA A 110 -6.97 16.83 8.16
C ALA A 110 -8.41 17.04 7.65
N GLU A 111 -8.88 18.28 7.63
CA GLU A 111 -10.21 18.62 7.12
C GLU A 111 -10.36 18.23 5.65
N GLU A 112 -9.36 18.53 4.82
CA GLU A 112 -9.37 18.20 3.41
C GLU A 112 -9.32 16.68 3.16
N MET A 113 -8.63 15.93 4.03
CA MET A 113 -8.66 14.47 3.98
C MET A 113 -10.08 13.93 4.19
N LEU A 114 -10.82 14.52 5.16
CA LEU A 114 -12.17 14.08 5.47
C LEU A 114 -13.18 14.50 4.39
N ASP A 115 -12.89 15.56 3.65
CA ASP A 115 -13.72 16.05 2.55
C ASP A 115 -13.31 15.36 1.24
N SER A 116 -13.39 14.02 1.22
CA SER A 116 -12.99 13.23 0.06
C SER A 116 -13.88 12.00 -0.10
N LYS A 117 -13.93 11.46 -1.32
CA LYS A 117 -14.62 10.20 -1.59
C LYS A 117 -14.00 9.05 -0.80
N TRP A 118 -12.69 9.06 -0.63
CA TRP A 118 -11.99 8.07 0.16
C TRP A 118 -12.50 8.04 1.60
N ALA A 119 -12.65 9.20 2.23
CA ALA A 119 -13.17 9.28 3.60
C ALA A 119 -14.56 8.68 3.73
N ALA A 120 -15.42 8.95 2.76
CA ALA A 120 -16.77 8.36 2.73
C ALA A 120 -16.74 6.84 2.57
N GLN A 121 -15.77 6.31 1.82
CA GLN A 121 -15.64 4.86 1.58
C GLN A 121 -15.07 4.09 2.77
N VAL A 122 -14.10 4.66 3.48
CA VAL A 122 -13.40 3.95 4.56
C VAL A 122 -13.91 4.31 5.97
N GLY A 123 -14.73 5.34 6.10
CA GLY A 123 -15.43 5.68 7.35
C GLY A 123 -14.50 5.99 8.52
N LYS A 124 -14.63 5.24 9.61
CA LYS A 124 -13.89 5.44 10.85
C LYS A 124 -12.36 5.49 10.67
N ARG A 125 -11.82 4.75 9.73
CA ARG A 125 -10.40 4.76 9.41
C ARG A 125 -9.93 6.13 8.94
N ALA A 126 -10.76 6.85 8.17
CA ALA A 126 -10.46 8.21 7.75
C ALA A 126 -10.41 9.16 8.95
N ASP A 127 -11.32 9.01 9.90
CA ASP A 127 -11.35 9.83 11.12
C ASP A 127 -10.08 9.63 11.94
N GLU A 128 -9.64 8.40 12.11
CA GLU A 128 -8.40 8.08 12.85
C GLU A 128 -7.17 8.70 12.16
N MET A 129 -7.07 8.57 10.85
CA MET A 129 -5.94 9.10 10.10
C MET A 129 -5.93 10.62 10.09
N ALA A 130 -7.10 11.26 9.97
CA ALA A 130 -7.22 12.70 10.06
C ALA A 130 -6.83 13.21 11.45
N ALA A 131 -7.22 12.50 12.51
CA ALA A 131 -6.83 12.83 13.89
C ALA A 131 -5.31 12.77 14.07
N MET A 132 -4.64 11.73 13.49
CA MET A 132 -3.18 11.61 13.51
C MET A 132 -2.51 12.74 12.74
N MET A 133 -3.05 13.11 11.58
CA MET A 133 -2.53 14.23 10.80
C MET A 133 -2.63 15.54 11.58
N PHE A 134 -3.75 15.77 12.23
CA PHE A 134 -3.97 16.97 13.03
C PHE A 134 -3.05 17.03 14.25
N SER A 135 -3.05 16.00 15.08
CA SER A 135 -2.34 15.97 16.35
C SER A 135 -0.84 15.69 16.23
N GLY A 136 -0.44 14.94 15.22
CA GLY A 136 0.93 14.42 15.11
C GLY A 136 1.24 13.33 16.12
N GLU A 137 0.22 12.66 16.61
CA GLU A 137 0.34 11.56 17.59
C GLU A 137 -0.28 10.28 17.04
N TRP A 138 0.22 9.14 17.53
CA TRP A 138 -0.36 7.85 17.20
C TRP A 138 -1.74 7.68 17.84
N HIS A 139 -2.63 6.97 17.14
CA HIS A 139 -3.97 6.63 17.60
C HIS A 139 -4.25 5.15 17.58
#